data_a5b08f6cefdda70b94bc068dbfdd6687
#
_entry.id   a5b08f6cefdda70b94bc068dbfdd6687
#
_cell.length_a   1.000
_cell.length_b   1.000
_cell.length_c   1.000
_cell.angle_alpha   90.00
_cell.angle_beta   90.00
_cell.angle_gamma   90.00
#
_symmetry.space_group_name_H-M   'P 1'
#
loop_
_entity.id
_entity.type
_entity.pdbx_description
1 polymer ?
#
loop_
_entity_poly.entity_id
_entity_poly.type
_entity_poly.pdbx_seq_one_letter_code
_entity_poly.pdbx_strand_id
1 'polypeptide(L)'
;MKKQIVSTLMMAVFTLVFLLSAGMLLAYYGEGVRQQQAFRALERITEQANNHDGENSKTAAVQTEQSAKEKAAQEYNALKEKNPDFWGWIKIDDTALSYPVMHTPEEPEYYLRRDFEGFYSLRGVPFLDARCYDGCGNYIIYGHYMKDGTMFGSLQTYAKPAYCEAHPTITLNTATGCADYTVMAAFYSQVYSQEDSRVFRYYQYADLSNEADFAAYVEQVQNCLLYTSDAADEGLGVD
;
A
#
# COMPACT_ATOMS: atom_id res chain seq x y z
N MET A 1 17.72 35.07 44.06
CA MET A 1 16.28 34.96 43.77
C MET A 1 15.97 34.98 42.27
N LYS A 2 16.28 36.00 41.47
CA LYS A 2 15.93 36.05 40.02
C LYS A 2 16.46 34.88 39.20
N LYS A 3 17.70 34.42 39.39
CA LYS A 3 18.28 33.26 38.67
C LYS A 3 17.57 31.94 38.98
N GLN A 4 17.13 31.72 40.22
CA GLN A 4 16.39 30.50 40.59
C GLN A 4 14.98 30.46 39.99
N ILE A 5 14.29 31.62 39.96
CA ILE A 5 12.97 31.76 39.34
C ILE A 5 13.05 31.45 37.84
N VAL A 6 14.06 32.00 37.14
CA VAL A 6 14.28 31.75 35.71
C VAL A 6 14.58 30.25 35.45
N SER A 7 15.45 29.65 36.29
CA SER A 7 15.75 28.19 36.14
C SER A 7 14.52 27.30 36.35
N THR A 8 13.69 27.61 37.37
CA THR A 8 12.46 26.87 37.65
C THR A 8 11.45 27.04 36.48
N LEU A 9 11.33 28.27 35.96
CA LEU A 9 10.45 28.54 34.82
C LEU A 9 10.90 27.77 33.56
N MET A 10 12.22 27.79 33.29
CA MET A 10 12.76 27.00 32.16
C MET A 10 12.51 25.50 32.33
N MET A 11 12.75 24.93 33.52
CA MET A 11 12.45 23.54 33.80
C MET A 11 10.96 23.20 33.55
N ALA A 12 10.06 24.06 34.02
CA ALA A 12 8.62 23.87 33.80
C ALA A 12 8.26 23.87 32.31
N VAL A 13 8.85 24.81 31.54
CA VAL A 13 8.64 24.85 30.08
C VAL A 13 9.18 23.60 29.40
N PHE A 14 10.40 23.16 29.71
CA PHE A 14 10.97 21.93 29.15
C PHE A 14 10.14 20.71 29.51
N THR A 15 9.66 20.58 30.75
CA THR A 15 8.80 19.48 31.17
C THR A 15 7.49 19.50 30.41
N LEU A 16 6.88 20.67 30.21
CA LEU A 16 5.65 20.80 29.41
C LEU A 16 5.85 20.36 27.94
N VAL A 17 6.92 20.84 27.30
CA VAL A 17 7.28 20.50 25.93
C VAL A 17 7.54 19.01 25.82
N PHE A 18 8.27 18.42 26.78
CA PHE A 18 8.52 16.97 26.81
C PHE A 18 7.22 16.16 26.91
N LEU A 19 6.31 16.54 27.82
CA LEU A 19 5.04 15.84 27.99
C LEU A 19 4.15 15.95 26.73
N LEU A 20 4.10 17.13 26.10
CA LEU A 20 3.37 17.31 24.86
C LEU A 20 3.96 16.45 23.72
N SER A 21 5.29 16.43 23.58
CA SER A 21 5.97 15.62 22.57
C SER A 21 5.78 14.13 22.81
N ALA A 22 5.87 13.67 24.06
CA ALA A 22 5.61 12.29 24.44
C ALA A 22 4.14 11.91 24.16
N GLY A 23 3.18 12.78 24.47
CA GLY A 23 1.76 12.58 24.16
C GLY A 23 1.52 12.48 22.66
N MET A 24 2.14 13.33 21.84
CA MET A 24 2.06 13.25 20.38
C MET A 24 2.62 11.93 19.82
N LEU A 25 3.78 11.48 20.33
CA LEU A 25 4.38 10.20 19.94
C LEU A 25 3.47 9.02 20.30
N LEU A 26 2.93 8.99 21.51
CA LEU A 26 2.01 7.94 21.95
C LEU A 26 0.74 7.92 21.09
N ALA A 27 0.19 9.08 20.75
CA ALA A 27 -0.97 9.17 19.86
C ALA A 27 -0.65 8.64 18.46
N TYR A 28 0.50 9.01 17.90
CA TYR A 28 0.95 8.56 16.58
C TYR A 28 1.14 7.03 16.51
N TYR A 29 1.84 6.44 17.48
CA TYR A 29 2.02 4.99 17.54
C TYR A 29 0.72 4.26 17.86
N GLY A 30 -0.11 4.81 18.76
CA GLY A 30 -1.40 4.24 19.11
C GLY A 30 -2.36 4.19 17.92
N GLU A 31 -2.39 5.23 17.09
CA GLU A 31 -3.16 5.23 15.85
C GLU A 31 -2.69 4.12 14.90
N GLY A 32 -1.37 3.97 14.71
CA GLY A 32 -0.81 2.91 13.86
C GLY A 32 -1.19 1.51 14.30
N VAL A 33 -1.10 1.22 15.60
CA VAL A 33 -1.50 -0.09 16.16
C VAL A 33 -2.99 -0.34 15.97
N ARG A 34 -3.83 0.68 16.23
CA ARG A 34 -5.29 0.57 16.06
C ARG A 34 -5.67 0.29 14.62
N GLN A 35 -5.06 0.99 13.67
CA GLN A 35 -5.33 0.81 12.25
C GLN A 35 -4.87 -0.56 11.75
N GLN A 36 -3.70 -1.05 12.18
CA GLN A 36 -3.27 -2.41 11.86
C GLN A 36 -4.20 -3.47 12.45
N GLN A 37 -4.71 -3.25 13.65
CA GLN A 37 -5.71 -4.16 14.23
C GLN A 37 -7.03 -4.14 13.45
N ALA A 38 -7.45 -2.97 12.96
CA ALA A 38 -8.62 -2.85 12.09
C ALA A 38 -8.42 -3.61 10.77
N PHE A 39 -7.28 -3.46 10.10
CA PHE A 39 -6.99 -4.23 8.88
C PHE A 39 -6.95 -5.74 9.13
N ARG A 40 -6.33 -6.20 10.23
CA ARG A 40 -6.38 -7.63 10.61
C ARG A 40 -7.80 -8.11 10.94
N ALA A 41 -8.65 -7.24 11.46
CA ALA A 41 -10.05 -7.59 11.69
C ALA A 41 -10.83 -7.71 10.37
N LEU A 42 -10.55 -6.86 9.39
CA LEU A 42 -11.09 -6.98 8.03
C LEU A 42 -10.59 -8.27 7.34
N GLU A 43 -9.30 -8.57 7.45
CA GLU A 43 -8.69 -9.81 6.92
C GLU A 43 -9.34 -11.08 7.54
N ARG A 44 -9.64 -11.08 8.84
CA ARG A 44 -10.36 -12.19 9.47
C ARG A 44 -11.79 -12.34 9.00
N ILE A 45 -12.45 -11.29 8.56
CA ILE A 45 -13.79 -11.38 7.98
C ILE A 45 -13.74 -12.12 6.65
N THR A 46 -12.69 -11.87 5.87
CA THR A 46 -12.44 -12.63 4.66
C THR A 46 -12.16 -14.10 4.99
N GLU A 47 -11.37 -14.40 6.01
CA GLU A 47 -11.11 -15.77 6.46
C GLU A 47 -12.35 -16.49 7.05
N GLN A 48 -13.25 -15.78 7.76
CA GLN A 48 -14.45 -16.36 8.38
C GLN A 48 -15.56 -16.65 7.37
N ALA A 49 -15.69 -15.88 6.32
CA ALA A 49 -16.56 -16.20 5.20
C ALA A 49 -16.20 -17.55 4.56
N ASN A 50 -14.95 -18.03 4.79
CA ASN A 50 -14.41 -19.30 4.31
C ASN A 50 -14.78 -20.53 5.13
N ASN A 51 -15.13 -20.36 6.43
CA ASN A 51 -15.31 -21.49 7.35
C ASN A 51 -16.77 -22.00 7.43
N HIS A 52 -17.72 -21.37 6.71
CA HIS A 52 -19.12 -21.74 6.77
C HIS A 52 -19.52 -22.87 5.81
N ASP A 53 -18.66 -23.23 4.81
CA ASP A 53 -18.94 -24.28 3.85
C ASP A 53 -17.97 -25.48 3.88
N GLY A 54 -17.27 -25.68 4.98
CA GLY A 54 -16.18 -26.66 5.15
C GLY A 54 -16.59 -28.04 5.63
N GLU A 55 -17.72 -28.63 5.19
CA GLU A 55 -18.01 -30.06 5.40
C GLU A 55 -18.65 -30.69 4.15
N ASN A 56 -17.86 -31.08 3.23
CA ASN A 56 -17.93 -32.22 2.32
C ASN A 56 -17.32 -31.90 0.93
N SER A 57 -16.19 -32.40 0.63
CA SER A 57 -15.99 -33.25 -0.55
C SER A 57 -14.51 -33.43 -0.91
N LYS A 58 -14.06 -34.61 -0.89
CA LYS A 58 -12.84 -35.09 -1.55
C LYS A 58 -13.17 -35.35 -3.01
N THR A 59 -12.72 -34.52 -3.92
CA THR A 59 -12.42 -34.89 -5.32
C THR A 59 -11.73 -33.75 -6.09
N ALA A 60 -10.46 -33.97 -6.44
CA ALA A 60 -9.66 -33.51 -7.60
C ALA A 60 -9.62 -32.03 -8.06
N ALA A 61 -8.44 -31.60 -8.30
CA ALA A 61 -7.82 -30.40 -8.91
C ALA A 61 -8.71 -29.34 -9.61
N VAL A 62 -9.69 -29.68 -10.41
CA VAL A 62 -10.60 -28.73 -11.10
C VAL A 62 -11.58 -28.07 -10.12
N GLN A 63 -11.97 -28.76 -9.05
CA GLN A 63 -12.81 -28.23 -7.98
C GLN A 63 -12.05 -27.24 -7.09
N THR A 64 -10.72 -27.32 -7.04
CA THR A 64 -9.89 -26.45 -6.21
C THR A 64 -9.80 -25.02 -6.77
N GLU A 65 -9.71 -24.83 -8.09
CA GLU A 65 -9.67 -23.50 -8.71
C GLU A 65 -11.03 -22.79 -8.66
N GLN A 66 -12.11 -23.53 -8.86
CA GLN A 66 -13.46 -22.97 -8.80
C GLN A 66 -13.82 -22.59 -7.37
N SER A 67 -13.47 -23.41 -6.39
CA SER A 67 -13.60 -23.11 -4.96
C SER A 67 -12.77 -21.89 -4.53
N ALA A 68 -11.54 -21.72 -5.05
CA ALA A 68 -10.71 -20.56 -4.77
C ALA A 68 -11.29 -19.26 -5.35
N LYS A 69 -11.89 -19.30 -6.54
CA LYS A 69 -12.56 -18.16 -7.17
C LYS A 69 -13.83 -17.76 -6.43
N GLU A 70 -14.65 -18.73 -6.05
CA GLU A 70 -15.86 -18.49 -5.26
C GLU A 70 -15.53 -17.89 -3.91
N LYS A 71 -14.48 -18.39 -3.28
CA LYS A 71 -13.94 -17.87 -2.02
C LYS A 71 -13.50 -16.41 -2.16
N ALA A 72 -12.66 -16.11 -3.15
CA ALA A 72 -12.18 -14.75 -3.39
C ALA A 72 -13.34 -13.78 -3.67
N ALA A 73 -14.39 -14.22 -4.36
CA ALA A 73 -15.59 -13.44 -4.61
C ALA A 73 -16.39 -13.17 -3.33
N GLN A 74 -16.51 -14.16 -2.44
CA GLN A 74 -17.19 -14.00 -1.14
C GLN A 74 -16.45 -13.01 -0.25
N GLU A 75 -15.12 -13.12 -0.16
CA GLU A 75 -14.25 -12.20 0.57
C GLU A 75 -14.41 -10.76 0.05
N TYR A 76 -14.35 -10.60 -1.27
CA TYR A 76 -14.55 -9.32 -1.91
C TYR A 76 -15.91 -8.70 -1.57
N ASN A 77 -16.99 -9.47 -1.72
CA ASN A 77 -18.36 -9.01 -1.48
C ASN A 77 -18.58 -8.60 -0.02
N ALA A 78 -18.05 -9.35 0.95
CA ALA A 78 -18.16 -9.04 2.36
C ALA A 78 -17.52 -7.69 2.73
N LEU A 79 -16.40 -7.32 2.09
CA LEU A 79 -15.75 -6.02 2.28
C LEU A 79 -16.47 -4.91 1.51
N LYS A 80 -16.96 -5.19 0.31
CA LYS A 80 -17.74 -4.25 -0.50
C LYS A 80 -19.04 -3.84 0.17
N GLU A 81 -19.72 -4.77 0.87
CA GLU A 81 -20.90 -4.48 1.68
C GLU A 81 -20.60 -3.54 2.86
N LYS A 82 -19.39 -3.64 3.45
CA LYS A 82 -18.97 -2.76 4.55
C LYS A 82 -18.63 -1.36 4.07
N ASN A 83 -17.95 -1.26 2.95
CA ASN A 83 -17.59 0.01 2.32
C ASN A 83 -17.74 -0.07 0.79
N PRO A 84 -18.68 0.68 0.20
CA PRO A 84 -18.89 0.69 -1.26
C PRO A 84 -17.68 1.16 -2.06
N ASP A 85 -16.75 1.91 -1.47
CA ASP A 85 -15.54 2.38 -2.13
C ASP A 85 -14.43 1.32 -2.16
N PHE A 86 -14.61 0.19 -1.48
CA PHE A 86 -13.66 -0.92 -1.53
C PHE A 86 -13.53 -1.44 -2.96
N TRP A 87 -12.30 -1.45 -3.50
CA TRP A 87 -12.02 -1.90 -4.86
C TRP A 87 -11.29 -3.25 -4.88
N GLY A 88 -10.39 -3.51 -3.94
CA GLY A 88 -9.65 -4.75 -3.90
C GLY A 88 -8.78 -4.89 -2.65
N TRP A 89 -8.06 -6.01 -2.57
CA TRP A 89 -7.13 -6.31 -1.49
C TRP A 89 -5.76 -6.64 -2.05
N ILE A 90 -4.72 -5.90 -1.62
CA ILE A 90 -3.33 -6.13 -2.03
C ILE A 90 -2.56 -6.80 -0.91
N LYS A 91 -1.78 -7.83 -1.26
CA LYS A 91 -0.99 -8.60 -0.29
C LYS A 91 0.35 -9.02 -0.88
N ILE A 92 1.37 -9.05 -0.01
CA ILE A 92 2.65 -9.72 -0.27
C ILE A 92 2.86 -10.74 0.84
N ASP A 93 2.92 -12.02 0.48
CA ASP A 93 3.03 -13.10 1.45
C ASP A 93 4.32 -12.99 2.28
N ASP A 94 4.24 -13.47 3.53
CA ASP A 94 5.31 -13.41 4.53
C ASP A 94 5.81 -11.99 4.86
N THR A 95 4.97 -10.97 4.58
CA THR A 95 5.25 -9.58 4.93
C THR A 95 4.09 -8.94 5.71
N ALA A 96 4.30 -7.72 6.18
CA ALA A 96 3.23 -6.92 6.81
C ALA A 96 2.32 -6.21 5.80
N LEU A 97 2.58 -6.32 4.48
CA LEU A 97 1.79 -5.69 3.45
C LEU A 97 0.55 -6.55 3.13
N SER A 98 -0.55 -6.23 3.78
CA SER A 98 -1.87 -6.82 3.54
C SER A 98 -2.92 -5.74 3.83
N TYR A 99 -3.46 -5.12 2.77
CA TYR A 99 -4.28 -3.91 2.89
C TYR A 99 -5.43 -3.89 1.90
N PRO A 100 -6.60 -3.33 2.31
CA PRO A 100 -7.64 -2.98 1.35
C PRO A 100 -7.14 -1.88 0.40
N VAL A 101 -7.64 -1.88 -0.82
CA VAL A 101 -7.44 -0.82 -1.82
C VAL A 101 -8.79 -0.19 -2.10
N MET A 102 -8.86 1.14 -1.98
CA MET A 102 -10.08 1.91 -2.18
C MET A 102 -10.10 2.56 -3.55
N HIS A 103 -11.29 2.89 -4.08
CA HIS A 103 -11.42 3.60 -5.35
C HIS A 103 -12.57 4.60 -5.31
N THR A 104 -12.23 5.88 -5.44
CA THR A 104 -13.16 7.02 -5.43
C THR A 104 -12.84 7.94 -6.61
N PRO A 105 -13.28 7.61 -7.85
CA PRO A 105 -12.91 8.37 -9.06
C PRO A 105 -13.32 9.85 -8.99
N GLU A 106 -14.43 10.16 -8.33
CA GLU A 106 -14.94 11.54 -8.19
C GLU A 106 -14.15 12.36 -7.15
N GLU A 107 -13.51 11.68 -6.16
CA GLU A 107 -12.66 12.28 -5.14
C GLU A 107 -11.35 11.49 -5.03
N PRO A 108 -10.40 11.64 -5.98
CA PRO A 108 -9.25 10.73 -6.15
C PRO A 108 -8.38 10.52 -4.92
N GLU A 109 -8.27 11.55 -4.06
CA GLU A 109 -7.42 11.53 -2.86
C GLU A 109 -8.21 11.35 -1.56
N TYR A 110 -9.49 10.95 -1.64
CA TYR A 110 -10.37 10.82 -0.48
C TYR A 110 -9.73 9.97 0.63
N TYR A 111 -9.11 8.83 0.28
CA TYR A 111 -8.48 7.89 1.20
C TYR A 111 -7.02 8.22 1.54
N LEU A 112 -6.45 9.28 1.00
CA LEU A 112 -5.09 9.72 1.33
C LEU A 112 -4.92 9.95 2.84
N ARG A 113 -5.96 10.46 3.52
CA ARG A 113 -5.97 10.78 4.95
C ARG A 113 -7.20 10.21 5.67
N ARG A 114 -7.70 9.06 5.23
CA ARG A 114 -8.84 8.38 5.84
C ARG A 114 -8.57 6.89 5.97
N ASP A 115 -9.13 6.29 7.02
CA ASP A 115 -9.14 4.84 7.20
C ASP A 115 -10.22 4.17 6.34
N PHE A 116 -10.36 2.84 6.47
CA PHE A 116 -11.34 2.07 5.69
C PHE A 116 -12.79 2.52 5.95
N GLU A 117 -13.12 2.95 7.14
CA GLU A 117 -14.43 3.47 7.51
C GLU A 117 -14.65 4.94 7.12
N GLY A 118 -13.65 5.60 6.55
CA GLY A 118 -13.71 7.01 6.13
C GLY A 118 -13.38 8.03 7.23
N PHE A 119 -12.94 7.58 8.43
CA PHE A 119 -12.49 8.47 9.49
C PHE A 119 -11.06 8.96 9.20
N TYR A 120 -10.74 10.13 9.78
CA TYR A 120 -9.41 10.70 9.61
C TYR A 120 -8.31 9.76 10.12
N SER A 121 -7.31 9.53 9.28
CA SER A 121 -6.11 8.78 9.59
C SER A 121 -4.88 9.41 8.94
N LEU A 122 -3.80 9.55 9.70
CA LEU A 122 -2.51 10.04 9.17
C LEU A 122 -1.89 9.09 8.13
N ARG A 123 -2.22 7.81 8.20
CA ARG A 123 -1.65 6.75 7.35
C ARG A 123 -2.44 6.52 6.08
N GLY A 124 -3.70 6.97 6.05
CA GLY A 124 -4.62 6.68 4.96
C GLY A 124 -4.84 5.19 4.73
N VAL A 125 -5.42 4.85 3.61
CA VAL A 125 -5.55 3.49 3.07
C VAL A 125 -5.04 3.51 1.63
N PRO A 126 -4.40 2.46 1.10
CA PRO A 126 -4.07 2.38 -0.32
C PRO A 126 -5.28 2.62 -1.21
N PHE A 127 -5.09 3.36 -2.29
CA PHE A 127 -6.17 3.68 -3.21
C PHE A 127 -5.71 3.64 -4.67
N LEU A 128 -6.64 3.28 -5.54
CA LEU A 128 -6.45 3.19 -6.98
C LEU A 128 -6.52 4.59 -7.61
N ASP A 129 -5.72 4.84 -8.62
CA ASP A 129 -5.77 6.06 -9.42
C ASP A 129 -7.17 6.21 -10.06
N ALA A 130 -7.72 7.43 -10.04
CA ALA A 130 -9.06 7.72 -10.56
C ALA A 130 -9.24 7.38 -12.04
N ARG A 131 -8.17 7.33 -12.81
CA ARG A 131 -8.19 6.98 -14.25
C ARG A 131 -8.23 5.48 -14.51
N CYS A 132 -7.93 4.66 -13.48
CA CYS A 132 -8.02 3.22 -13.57
C CYS A 132 -9.48 2.76 -13.44
N TYR A 133 -9.81 1.66 -14.07
CA TYR A 133 -11.11 1.00 -14.02
C TYR A 133 -10.95 -0.51 -14.10
N ASP A 134 -11.98 -1.27 -13.77
CA ASP A 134 -11.91 -2.72 -13.81
C ASP A 134 -11.61 -3.22 -15.23
N GLY A 135 -10.48 -3.93 -15.38
CA GLY A 135 -10.01 -4.45 -16.66
C GLY A 135 -9.17 -3.47 -17.48
N CYS A 136 -8.78 -2.30 -16.94
CA CYS A 136 -7.77 -1.47 -17.61
C CYS A 136 -6.41 -2.19 -17.64
N GLY A 137 -5.56 -1.83 -18.61
CA GLY A 137 -4.29 -2.50 -18.86
C GLY A 137 -3.22 -2.26 -17.79
N ASN A 138 -3.45 -1.33 -16.86
CA ASN A 138 -2.53 -1.02 -15.77
C ASN A 138 -3.29 -0.47 -14.55
N TYR A 139 -2.96 -0.97 -13.36
CA TYR A 139 -3.49 -0.48 -12.10
C TYR A 139 -2.41 0.33 -11.37
N ILE A 140 -2.65 1.62 -11.17
CA ILE A 140 -1.78 2.48 -10.37
C ILE A 140 -2.37 2.58 -8.97
N ILE A 141 -1.69 2.01 -7.98
CA ILE A 141 -2.14 2.00 -6.60
C ILE A 141 -1.20 2.88 -5.78
N TYR A 142 -1.76 3.88 -5.11
CA TYR A 142 -1.04 4.77 -4.20
C TYR A 142 -1.15 4.29 -2.76
N GLY A 143 -0.09 4.51 -1.99
CA GLY A 143 -0.07 4.24 -0.55
C GLY A 143 1.01 5.06 0.14
N HIS A 144 0.78 5.44 1.39
CA HIS A 144 1.77 6.20 2.15
C HIS A 144 3.03 5.39 2.41
N TYR A 145 4.18 6.04 2.23
CA TYR A 145 5.43 5.59 2.79
C TYR A 145 5.47 5.95 4.29
N MET A 146 5.39 4.94 5.16
CA MET A 146 5.50 5.14 6.61
C MET A 146 6.87 4.68 7.10
N LYS A 147 7.56 5.53 7.88
CA LYS A 147 8.91 5.22 8.41
C LYS A 147 8.94 4.00 9.33
N ASP A 148 7.81 3.62 9.91
CA ASP A 148 7.68 2.40 10.73
C ASP A 148 7.45 1.12 9.92
N GLY A 149 7.57 1.20 8.57
CA GLY A 149 7.42 0.07 7.66
C GLY A 149 5.99 -0.35 7.36
N THR A 150 4.98 0.32 7.95
CA THR A 150 3.57 0.07 7.62
C THR A 150 3.19 0.72 6.29
N MET A 151 1.97 0.45 5.83
CA MET A 151 1.48 0.84 4.51
C MET A 151 2.48 0.40 3.41
N PHE A 152 2.90 1.28 2.52
CA PHE A 152 3.89 0.99 1.49
C PHE A 152 5.34 1.28 1.93
N GLY A 153 5.57 1.56 3.22
CA GLY A 153 6.90 1.80 3.77
C GLY A 153 7.85 0.60 3.61
N SER A 154 7.34 -0.65 3.63
CA SER A 154 8.15 -1.86 3.41
C SER A 154 8.61 -2.03 1.96
N LEU A 155 7.97 -1.40 0.97
CA LEU A 155 8.30 -1.56 -0.46
C LEU A 155 9.72 -1.10 -0.78
N GLN A 156 10.30 -0.16 -0.02
CA GLN A 156 11.70 0.23 -0.19
C GLN A 156 12.68 -0.95 -0.03
N THR A 157 12.26 -2.03 0.66
CA THR A 157 13.11 -3.21 0.86
C THR A 157 13.37 -3.97 -0.45
N TYR A 158 12.54 -3.76 -1.48
CA TYR A 158 12.76 -4.29 -2.83
C TYR A 158 14.03 -3.73 -3.51
N ALA A 159 14.63 -2.67 -2.99
CA ALA A 159 15.97 -2.24 -3.41
C ALA A 159 17.05 -3.30 -3.11
N LYS A 160 16.75 -4.31 -2.27
CA LYS A 160 17.65 -5.42 -1.95
C LYS A 160 17.29 -6.63 -2.82
N PRO A 161 18.19 -7.13 -3.70
CA PRO A 161 17.91 -8.28 -4.57
C PRO A 161 17.39 -9.51 -3.83
N ALA A 162 17.99 -9.87 -2.70
CA ALA A 162 17.58 -11.02 -1.89
C ALA A 162 16.14 -10.91 -1.37
N TYR A 163 15.63 -9.68 -1.13
CA TYR A 163 14.24 -9.47 -0.74
C TYR A 163 13.29 -9.65 -1.94
N CYS A 164 13.69 -9.17 -3.10
CA CYS A 164 12.94 -9.35 -4.34
C CYS A 164 12.83 -10.84 -4.71
N GLU A 165 13.93 -11.60 -4.54
CA GLU A 165 13.94 -13.05 -4.74
C GLU A 165 13.05 -13.81 -3.75
N ALA A 166 12.99 -13.35 -2.48
CA ALA A 166 12.17 -13.97 -1.44
C ALA A 166 10.69 -13.63 -1.58
N HIS A 167 10.34 -12.46 -2.14
CA HIS A 167 8.97 -11.97 -2.27
C HIS A 167 8.68 -11.53 -3.71
N PRO A 168 8.75 -12.44 -4.71
CA PRO A 168 8.64 -12.08 -6.12
C PRO A 168 7.19 -11.76 -6.55
N THR A 169 6.21 -12.04 -5.70
CA THR A 169 4.79 -12.02 -6.07
C THR A 169 4.00 -11.04 -5.21
N ILE A 170 3.13 -10.27 -5.85
CA ILE A 170 2.10 -9.44 -5.24
C ILE A 170 0.76 -10.03 -5.63
N THR A 171 -0.05 -10.40 -4.65
CA THR A 171 -1.42 -10.88 -4.86
C THR A 171 -2.40 -9.73 -4.78
N LEU A 172 -3.31 -9.64 -5.75
CA LEU A 172 -4.39 -8.66 -5.80
C LEU A 172 -5.72 -9.37 -5.98
N ASN A 173 -6.62 -9.23 -5.01
CA ASN A 173 -7.99 -9.73 -5.07
C ASN A 173 -8.94 -8.57 -5.38
N THR A 174 -9.72 -8.70 -6.45
CA THR A 174 -10.68 -7.68 -6.93
C THR A 174 -12.03 -8.32 -7.26
N ALA A 175 -12.98 -7.53 -7.72
CA ALA A 175 -14.27 -8.04 -8.23
C ALA A 175 -14.10 -9.07 -9.36
N THR A 176 -13.03 -8.98 -10.15
CA THR A 176 -12.74 -9.88 -11.28
C THR A 176 -12.04 -11.16 -10.85
N GLY A 177 -11.68 -11.29 -9.59
CA GLY A 177 -11.02 -12.43 -8.97
C GLY A 177 -9.65 -12.10 -8.38
N CYS A 178 -8.96 -13.16 -7.96
CA CYS A 178 -7.61 -13.10 -7.40
C CYS A 178 -6.58 -13.31 -8.52
N ALA A 179 -5.59 -12.44 -8.57
CA ALA A 179 -4.48 -12.51 -9.53
C ALA A 179 -3.14 -12.29 -8.83
N ASP A 180 -2.13 -13.04 -9.27
CA ASP A 180 -0.75 -12.91 -8.84
C ASP A 180 0.06 -12.13 -9.88
N TYR A 181 0.74 -11.09 -9.42
CA TYR A 181 1.59 -10.23 -10.21
C TYR A 181 3.05 -10.46 -9.85
N THR A 182 3.87 -10.82 -10.82
CA THR A 182 5.32 -10.94 -10.61
C THR A 182 5.94 -9.54 -10.58
N VAL A 183 6.74 -9.26 -9.56
CA VAL A 183 7.49 -8.01 -9.44
C VAL A 183 8.49 -7.92 -10.57
N MET A 184 8.28 -6.99 -11.50
CA MET A 184 9.16 -6.74 -12.62
C MET A 184 10.29 -5.78 -12.26
N ALA A 185 9.98 -4.75 -11.45
CA ALA A 185 10.92 -3.69 -11.11
C ALA A 185 10.56 -3.00 -9.80
N ALA A 186 11.57 -2.49 -9.12
CA ALA A 186 11.43 -1.54 -8.01
C ALA A 186 12.45 -0.41 -8.21
N PHE A 187 12.00 0.83 -8.17
CA PHE A 187 12.86 1.99 -8.38
C PHE A 187 12.36 3.20 -7.59
N TYR A 188 13.26 4.11 -7.29
CA TYR A 188 12.93 5.40 -6.72
C TYR A 188 12.62 6.39 -7.84
N SER A 189 11.63 7.23 -7.63
CA SER A 189 11.24 8.28 -8.55
C SER A 189 10.66 9.48 -7.80
N GLN A 190 10.41 10.56 -8.52
CA GLN A 190 9.77 11.75 -8.00
C GLN A 190 8.70 12.25 -8.97
N VAL A 191 7.84 13.13 -8.51
CA VAL A 191 6.92 13.85 -9.39
C VAL A 191 7.69 14.95 -10.11
N TYR A 192 7.77 14.83 -11.44
CA TYR A 192 8.50 15.77 -12.28
C TYR A 192 7.61 16.88 -12.82
N SER A 193 8.20 18.06 -13.09
CA SER A 193 7.50 19.15 -13.78
C SER A 193 6.99 18.69 -15.16
N GLN A 194 5.81 19.19 -15.58
CA GLN A 194 5.25 18.87 -16.89
C GLN A 194 6.12 19.35 -18.05
N GLU A 195 6.99 20.32 -17.82
CA GLU A 195 7.89 20.89 -18.83
C GLU A 195 9.10 19.99 -19.13
N ASP A 196 9.45 19.05 -18.25
CA ASP A 196 10.58 18.14 -18.48
C ASP A 196 10.13 16.91 -19.29
N SER A 197 10.33 16.94 -20.60
CA SER A 197 9.94 15.86 -21.52
C SER A 197 10.91 14.65 -21.51
N ARG A 198 12.05 14.73 -20.79
CA ARG A 198 13.11 13.71 -20.79
C ARG A 198 12.95 12.67 -19.69
N VAL A 199 11.95 12.82 -18.82
CA VAL A 199 11.77 11.96 -17.65
C VAL A 199 10.61 10.99 -17.83
N PHE A 200 10.80 9.78 -17.32
CA PHE A 200 9.77 8.75 -17.31
C PHE A 200 8.76 9.03 -16.18
N ARG A 201 7.52 9.36 -16.58
CA ARG A 201 6.40 9.58 -15.64
C ARG A 201 5.52 8.35 -15.58
N TYR A 202 5.99 7.27 -14.94
CA TYR A 202 5.28 6.00 -14.84
C TYR A 202 3.82 6.18 -14.38
N TYR A 203 3.55 7.15 -13.52
CA TYR A 203 2.22 7.47 -12.99
C TYR A 203 1.25 8.08 -14.02
N GLN A 204 1.68 8.35 -15.25
CA GLN A 204 0.80 8.83 -16.32
C GLN A 204 0.19 7.69 -17.15
N TYR A 205 0.68 6.47 -17.00
CA TYR A 205 0.28 5.31 -17.79
C TYR A 205 -0.80 4.51 -17.06
N ALA A 206 -2.00 5.07 -16.91
CA ALA A 206 -3.14 4.40 -16.26
C ALA A 206 -3.77 3.30 -17.12
N ASP A 207 -3.55 3.30 -18.44
CA ASP A 207 -4.01 2.26 -19.35
C ASP A 207 -2.86 1.86 -20.28
N LEU A 208 -2.56 0.56 -20.33
CA LEU A 208 -1.53 -0.07 -21.16
C LEU A 208 -2.12 -1.21 -22.00
N SER A 209 -3.38 -1.09 -22.40
CA SER A 209 -4.07 -2.08 -23.25
C SER A 209 -3.50 -2.17 -24.67
N ASN A 210 -2.78 -1.13 -25.14
CA ASN A 210 -2.08 -1.13 -26.41
C ASN A 210 -0.71 -1.78 -26.27
N GLU A 211 -0.42 -2.80 -27.10
CA GLU A 211 0.83 -3.56 -27.06
C GLU A 211 2.08 -2.67 -27.26
N ALA A 212 2.01 -1.66 -28.12
CA ALA A 212 3.13 -0.75 -28.37
C ALA A 212 3.41 0.16 -27.17
N ASP A 213 2.35 0.65 -26.50
CA ASP A 213 2.47 1.47 -25.31
C ASP A 213 3.00 0.63 -24.14
N PHE A 214 2.54 -0.63 -24.00
CA PHE A 214 3.06 -1.55 -23.02
C PHE A 214 4.56 -1.85 -23.22
N ALA A 215 4.98 -2.15 -24.46
CA ALA A 215 6.38 -2.41 -24.77
C ALA A 215 7.27 -1.18 -24.45
N ALA A 216 6.83 0.01 -24.83
CA ALA A 216 7.53 1.26 -24.52
C ALA A 216 7.61 1.53 -23.01
N TYR A 217 6.54 1.24 -22.29
CA TYR A 217 6.52 1.35 -20.81
C TYR A 217 7.54 0.40 -20.17
N VAL A 218 7.56 -0.87 -20.58
CA VAL A 218 8.51 -1.88 -20.07
C VAL A 218 9.96 -1.46 -20.33
N GLU A 219 10.26 -0.96 -21.53
CA GLU A 219 11.59 -0.45 -21.88
C GLU A 219 12.01 0.70 -20.95
N GLN A 220 11.10 1.66 -20.69
CA GLN A 220 11.38 2.78 -19.78
C GLN A 220 11.61 2.32 -18.34
N VAL A 221 10.82 1.36 -17.85
CA VAL A 221 11.00 0.77 -16.52
C VAL A 221 12.35 0.06 -16.41
N GLN A 222 12.75 -0.71 -17.42
CA GLN A 222 14.06 -1.38 -17.45
C GLN A 222 15.22 -0.37 -17.45
N ASN A 223 15.08 0.75 -18.14
CA ASN A 223 16.08 1.83 -18.12
C ASN A 223 16.17 2.48 -16.71
N CYS A 224 15.07 2.60 -15.96
CA CYS A 224 15.10 3.09 -14.59
C CYS A 224 15.89 2.15 -13.66
N LEU A 225 15.80 0.82 -13.85
CA LEU A 225 16.57 -0.14 -13.05
C LEU A 225 18.09 0.01 -13.22
N LEU A 226 18.56 0.32 -14.42
CA LEU A 226 19.97 0.53 -14.69
C LEU A 226 20.50 1.79 -13.98
N TYR A 227 19.68 2.81 -13.81
CA TYR A 227 20.06 4.02 -13.07
C TYR A 227 20.07 3.82 -11.54
N THR A 228 19.22 2.95 -11.00
CA THR A 228 19.18 2.69 -9.55
C THR A 228 20.32 1.78 -9.09
N SER A 229 20.86 0.92 -9.94
CA SER A 229 22.05 0.13 -9.60
C SER A 229 23.31 0.99 -9.47
N ASP A 230 23.46 2.00 -10.30
CA ASP A 230 24.61 2.93 -10.26
C ASP A 230 24.49 3.96 -9.12
N ALA A 231 23.27 4.40 -8.78
CA ALA A 231 23.05 5.32 -7.66
C ALA A 231 23.19 4.67 -6.29
N ALA A 232 23.04 3.35 -6.17
CA ALA A 232 23.26 2.62 -4.93
C ALA A 232 24.75 2.52 -4.57
N ASP A 233 25.65 2.59 -5.57
CA ASP A 233 27.09 2.60 -5.36
C ASP A 233 27.64 4.01 -5.01
N GLU A 234 26.93 5.07 -5.31
CA GLU A 234 27.35 6.46 -5.05
C GLU A 234 26.84 7.04 -3.71
N GLY A 235 26.48 6.21 -2.76
CA GLY A 235 26.28 6.59 -1.35
C GLY A 235 25.46 7.87 -1.18
N LEU A 236 24.17 7.87 -1.50
CA LEU A 236 23.27 8.92 -1.07
C LEU A 236 23.14 8.88 0.46
N GLY A 237 24.03 9.61 1.12
CA GLY A 237 23.89 9.98 2.51
C GLY A 237 22.60 10.78 2.66
N VAL A 238 21.64 10.19 3.33
CA VAL A 238 20.43 10.87 3.78
C VAL A 238 20.73 11.35 5.19
N ASP A 239 21.04 12.66 5.31
CA ASP A 239 21.01 13.38 6.59
C ASP A 239 19.58 13.50 7.14
#